data_bf8d340f98587760e4dacafb89351166
#
_entry.id   bf8d340f98587760e4dacafb89351166
#
_cell.length_a   1.000
_cell.length_b   1.000
_cell.length_c   1.000
_cell.angle_alpha   90.00
_cell.angle_beta   90.00
_cell.angle_gamma   90.00
#
_symmetry.space_group_name_H-M   'P 1'
#
loop_
_entity.id
_entity.type
_entity.pdbx_description
1 polymer ?
#
loop_
_entity_poly.entity_id
_entity_poly.type
_entity_poly.pdbx_seq_one_letter_code
_entity_poly.pdbx_strand_id
1 'polypeptide(L)'
;MTKLPPGSWERSEVSRLDLDWLVRSRRVGPDVVCRRPGNETIPTPQPGERVVFITHFERGFALPASDFFRSFLDFFGLQPHHLPANAIVSLSAFAAFCEGYLGLWPTTELWSKFFRLRKHTIPGPAPKPLVTCGSVSISPRGESVLPRIQGLDTVKKWQRSFFYVKSAEGCDALNLPEFSMEPPVAEKNFKYSPAESVESGLVDEVLVGLLQQKFSADDMLSTMVSRRVYPLQMWEYKICHMSGQLDPTRLSRHQLDGSDVMRRVMAIASSAL
;
A
#
# COMPACT_ATOMS: atom_id res chain seq x y z
N MET A 1 -10.91 30.20 -12.48
CA MET A 1 -10.44 28.81 -12.68
C MET A 1 -11.55 27.87 -12.23
N THR A 2 -12.12 27.12 -13.15
CA THR A 2 -13.18 26.15 -12.85
C THR A 2 -12.57 25.02 -12.03
N LYS A 3 -13.12 24.75 -10.85
CA LYS A 3 -12.66 23.67 -9.99
C LYS A 3 -12.95 22.33 -10.68
N LEU A 4 -11.89 21.54 -10.95
CA LEU A 4 -12.05 20.22 -11.55
C LEU A 4 -12.90 19.30 -10.62
N PRO A 5 -13.71 18.42 -11.20
CA PRO A 5 -14.45 17.44 -10.41
C PRO A 5 -13.50 16.59 -9.53
N PRO A 6 -13.96 16.11 -8.36
CA PRO A 6 -13.16 15.21 -7.55
C PRO A 6 -12.71 13.97 -8.35
N GLY A 7 -11.46 13.55 -8.19
CA GLY A 7 -10.91 12.39 -8.88
C GLY A 7 -10.62 12.59 -10.38
N SER A 8 -10.60 13.83 -10.83
CA SER A 8 -10.13 14.13 -12.19
C SER A 8 -8.63 13.91 -12.30
N TRP A 9 -8.21 13.43 -13.46
CA TRP A 9 -6.80 13.42 -13.82
C TRP A 9 -6.30 14.86 -14.03
N GLU A 10 -5.07 15.10 -13.65
CA GLU A 10 -4.39 16.37 -13.84
C GLU A 10 -3.03 16.09 -14.53
N ARG A 11 -2.54 17.07 -15.30
CA ARG A 11 -1.24 16.95 -15.96
C ARG A 11 -0.16 16.60 -14.94
N SER A 12 0.68 15.64 -15.29
CA SER A 12 1.80 15.23 -14.43
C SER A 12 2.85 16.35 -14.31
N GLU A 13 3.33 16.52 -13.10
CA GLU A 13 4.43 17.42 -12.73
C GLU A 13 5.74 16.67 -12.46
N VAL A 14 5.77 15.34 -12.72
CA VAL A 14 6.94 14.49 -12.47
C VAL A 14 8.14 14.96 -13.29
N SER A 15 9.21 15.28 -12.61
CA SER A 15 10.48 15.69 -13.18
C SER A 15 11.44 14.51 -13.40
N ARG A 16 12.55 14.76 -14.07
CA ARG A 16 13.63 13.77 -14.17
C ARG A 16 14.26 13.48 -12.80
N LEU A 17 14.36 14.50 -11.96
CA LEU A 17 14.93 14.37 -10.61
C LEU A 17 14.10 13.43 -9.73
N ASP A 18 12.77 13.42 -9.90
CA ASP A 18 11.89 12.49 -9.17
C ASP A 18 12.15 11.04 -9.59
N LEU A 19 12.33 10.77 -10.89
CA LEU A 19 12.67 9.43 -11.37
C LEU A 19 14.09 9.01 -10.93
N ASP A 20 15.05 9.92 -10.98
CA ASP A 20 16.41 9.67 -10.49
C ASP A 20 16.41 9.38 -8.97
N TRP A 21 15.52 10.04 -8.23
CA TRP A 21 15.33 9.76 -6.80
C TRP A 21 14.80 8.35 -6.56
N LEU A 22 13.81 7.88 -7.34
CA LEU A 22 13.29 6.51 -7.22
C LEU A 22 14.38 5.46 -7.41
N VAL A 23 15.22 5.65 -8.43
CA VAL A 23 16.33 4.74 -8.71
C VAL A 23 17.38 4.78 -7.60
N ARG A 24 17.81 5.98 -7.20
CA ARG A 24 18.82 6.15 -6.14
C ARG A 24 18.34 5.64 -4.79
N SER A 25 17.06 5.83 -4.46
CA SER A 25 16.46 5.32 -3.23
C SER A 25 16.02 3.85 -3.34
N ARG A 26 16.28 3.20 -4.50
CA ARG A 26 15.97 1.79 -4.77
C ARG A 26 14.51 1.40 -4.57
N ARG A 27 13.64 2.37 -4.79
CA ARG A 27 12.19 2.14 -4.77
C ARG A 27 11.70 1.45 -6.03
N VAL A 28 12.51 1.45 -7.07
CA VAL A 28 12.34 0.67 -8.29
C VAL A 28 13.55 -0.24 -8.47
N GLY A 29 13.29 -1.49 -8.85
CA GLY A 29 14.33 -2.47 -9.16
C GLY A 29 15.09 -2.11 -10.43
N PRO A 30 16.26 -2.73 -10.66
CA PRO A 30 17.09 -2.48 -11.84
C PRO A 30 16.38 -2.82 -13.16
N ASP A 31 15.46 -3.78 -13.11
CA ASP A 31 14.72 -4.27 -14.27
C ASP A 31 13.42 -3.46 -14.53
N VAL A 32 13.26 -2.30 -13.88
CA VAL A 32 12.13 -1.41 -14.07
C VAL A 32 12.57 -0.18 -14.86
N VAL A 33 11.97 -0.01 -16.03
CA VAL A 33 12.17 1.17 -16.87
C VAL A 33 11.12 2.21 -16.51
N CYS A 34 11.56 3.42 -16.17
CA CYS A 34 10.69 4.54 -15.85
C CYS A 34 10.63 5.55 -17.01
N ARG A 35 9.43 5.98 -17.38
CA ARG A 35 9.21 7.02 -18.40
C ARG A 35 8.36 8.15 -17.84
N ARG A 36 8.79 9.38 -18.08
CA ARG A 36 8.00 10.57 -17.76
C ARG A 36 6.81 10.71 -18.72
N PRO A 37 5.67 11.18 -18.22
CA PRO A 37 4.60 11.66 -19.09
C PRO A 37 5.06 12.87 -19.92
N GLY A 38 4.42 13.06 -21.05
CA GLY A 38 4.56 14.27 -21.86
C GLY A 38 3.67 15.40 -21.34
N ASN A 39 2.83 15.92 -22.23
CA ASN A 39 1.88 16.99 -21.91
C ASN A 39 0.47 16.48 -21.63
N GLU A 40 0.28 15.16 -21.62
CA GLU A 40 -1.03 14.55 -21.41
C GLU A 40 -1.56 14.82 -19.99
N THR A 41 -2.85 15.10 -19.91
CA THR A 41 -3.58 15.22 -18.65
C THR A 41 -4.09 13.84 -18.20
N ILE A 42 -4.57 13.05 -19.14
CA ILE A 42 -5.03 11.68 -18.92
C ILE A 42 -3.88 10.74 -19.34
N PRO A 43 -3.50 9.76 -18.49
CA PRO A 43 -2.42 8.85 -18.84
C PRO A 43 -2.68 8.09 -20.16
N THR A 44 -1.65 8.04 -20.99
CA THR A 44 -1.62 7.28 -22.25
C THR A 44 -0.41 6.34 -22.26
N PRO A 45 -0.47 5.24 -21.48
CA PRO A 45 0.65 4.30 -21.38
C PRO A 45 0.85 3.57 -22.70
N GLN A 46 2.10 3.26 -23.01
CA GLN A 46 2.47 2.40 -24.13
C GLN A 46 2.22 0.92 -23.76
N PRO A 47 2.19 0.02 -24.74
CA PRO A 47 2.05 -1.42 -24.47
C PRO A 47 3.07 -1.91 -23.44
N GLY A 48 2.57 -2.60 -22.42
CA GLY A 48 3.38 -3.10 -21.30
C GLY A 48 3.68 -2.07 -20.20
N GLU A 49 3.35 -0.80 -20.37
CA GLU A 49 3.49 0.19 -19.31
C GLU A 49 2.35 0.12 -18.30
N ARG A 50 2.67 0.50 -17.05
CA ARG A 50 1.73 0.70 -15.95
C ARG A 50 1.81 2.14 -15.47
N VAL A 51 0.72 2.65 -14.91
CA VAL A 51 0.64 3.99 -14.33
C VAL A 51 0.80 3.90 -12.82
N VAL A 52 1.79 4.59 -12.30
CA VAL A 52 2.10 4.68 -10.87
C VAL A 52 2.36 6.15 -10.48
N PHE A 53 2.48 6.42 -9.17
CA PHE A 53 2.57 7.78 -8.65
C PHE A 53 3.76 7.93 -7.72
N ILE A 54 4.55 9.00 -7.86
CA ILE A 54 5.65 9.32 -6.94
C ILE A 54 5.18 9.33 -5.48
N THR A 55 4.01 9.92 -5.23
CA THR A 55 3.41 9.97 -3.89
C THR A 55 3.12 8.60 -3.27
N HIS A 56 2.94 7.55 -4.06
CA HIS A 56 2.81 6.19 -3.54
C HIS A 56 4.16 5.66 -3.04
N PHE A 57 5.23 5.91 -3.79
CA PHE A 57 6.58 5.51 -3.39
C PHE A 57 7.07 6.21 -2.11
N GLU A 58 6.69 7.46 -1.92
CA GLU A 58 6.94 8.19 -0.67
C GLU A 58 6.25 7.56 0.55
N ARG A 59 5.24 6.71 0.32
CA ARG A 59 4.38 6.11 1.34
C ARG A 59 4.53 4.61 1.50
N GLY A 60 5.67 4.09 1.10
CA GLY A 60 6.04 2.69 1.31
C GLY A 60 5.72 1.75 0.15
N PHE A 61 5.26 2.28 -1.00
CA PHE A 61 5.21 1.51 -2.23
C PHE A 61 6.59 1.38 -2.86
N ALA A 62 6.87 0.26 -3.48
CA ALA A 62 8.09 0.00 -4.25
C ALA A 62 7.79 -1.01 -5.37
N LEU A 63 8.71 -1.14 -6.33
CA LEU A 63 8.65 -2.13 -7.40
C LEU A 63 9.88 -3.04 -7.37
N PRO A 64 9.65 -4.36 -7.57
CA PRO A 64 8.37 -5.05 -7.80
C PRO A 64 7.38 -4.86 -6.64
N ALA A 65 6.09 -4.80 -6.96
CA ALA A 65 5.06 -4.78 -5.93
C ALA A 65 5.03 -6.11 -5.16
N SER A 66 4.59 -6.08 -3.90
CA SER A 66 4.45 -7.31 -3.11
C SER A 66 3.27 -8.16 -3.60
N ASP A 67 3.34 -9.46 -3.35
CA ASP A 67 2.24 -10.37 -3.64
C ASP A 67 0.97 -9.97 -2.88
N PHE A 68 1.12 -9.45 -1.65
CA PHE A 68 0.00 -8.89 -0.90
C PHE A 68 -0.66 -7.73 -1.67
N PHE A 69 0.13 -6.76 -2.15
CA PHE A 69 -0.42 -5.62 -2.86
C PHE A 69 -1.06 -6.05 -4.18
N ARG A 70 -0.42 -6.96 -4.91
CA ARG A 70 -0.96 -7.53 -6.14
C ARG A 70 -2.28 -8.27 -5.88
N SER A 71 -2.30 -9.18 -4.90
CA SER A 71 -3.52 -9.93 -4.54
C SER A 71 -4.64 -9.02 -4.05
N PHE A 72 -4.30 -7.93 -3.33
CA PHE A 72 -5.26 -6.92 -2.91
C PHE A 72 -5.90 -6.22 -4.11
N LEU A 73 -5.10 -5.80 -5.09
CA LEU A 73 -5.62 -5.16 -6.30
C LEU A 73 -6.52 -6.12 -7.09
N ASP A 74 -6.07 -7.36 -7.29
CA ASP A 74 -6.83 -8.37 -8.04
C ASP A 74 -8.13 -8.73 -7.33
N PHE A 75 -8.11 -8.94 -6.01
CA PHE A 75 -9.30 -9.29 -5.22
C PHE A 75 -10.39 -8.22 -5.29
N PHE A 76 -10.00 -6.95 -5.21
CA PHE A 76 -10.94 -5.84 -5.25
C PHE A 76 -11.17 -5.28 -6.67
N GLY A 77 -10.52 -5.82 -7.70
CA GLY A 77 -10.59 -5.31 -9.07
C GLY A 77 -10.05 -3.90 -9.20
N LEU A 78 -8.96 -3.60 -8.49
CA LEU A 78 -8.40 -2.26 -8.42
C LEU A 78 -7.16 -2.11 -9.31
N GLN A 79 -6.89 -0.85 -9.63
CA GLN A 79 -5.65 -0.39 -10.23
C GLN A 79 -4.94 0.55 -9.23
N PRO A 80 -3.62 0.75 -9.32
CA PRO A 80 -2.92 1.69 -8.45
C PRO A 80 -3.54 3.09 -8.40
N HIS A 81 -4.06 3.59 -9.51
CA HIS A 81 -4.69 4.92 -9.57
C HIS A 81 -6.05 5.01 -8.86
N HIS A 82 -6.68 3.89 -8.54
CA HIS A 82 -7.89 3.90 -7.72
C HIS A 82 -7.60 4.21 -6.25
N LEU A 83 -6.36 4.02 -5.81
CA LEU A 83 -5.93 4.19 -4.43
C LEU A 83 -5.30 5.58 -4.22
N PRO A 84 -5.87 6.45 -3.38
CA PRO A 84 -5.20 7.68 -2.99
C PRO A 84 -3.96 7.40 -2.14
N ALA A 85 -3.05 8.37 -2.06
CA ALA A 85 -1.78 8.22 -1.35
C ALA A 85 -1.93 7.71 0.11
N ASN A 86 -2.97 8.15 0.82
CA ASN A 86 -3.23 7.70 2.19
C ASN A 86 -3.69 6.24 2.28
N ALA A 87 -4.30 5.70 1.24
CA ALA A 87 -4.61 4.27 1.18
C ALA A 87 -3.32 3.43 1.12
N ILE A 88 -2.29 3.93 0.41
CA ILE A 88 -0.97 3.28 0.39
C ILE A 88 -0.34 3.28 1.78
N VAL A 89 -0.41 4.38 2.54
CA VAL A 89 0.06 4.39 3.94
C VAL A 89 -0.63 3.31 4.76
N SER A 90 -1.96 3.21 4.66
CA SER A 90 -2.72 2.21 5.41
C SER A 90 -2.33 0.77 5.05
N LEU A 91 -2.13 0.47 3.77
CA LEU A 91 -1.69 -0.85 3.31
C LEU A 91 -0.26 -1.15 3.75
N SER A 92 0.64 -0.18 3.64
CA SER A 92 2.04 -0.33 4.04
C SER A 92 2.19 -0.50 5.55
N ALA A 93 1.43 0.27 6.34
CA ALA A 93 1.42 0.15 7.80
C ALA A 93 0.84 -1.20 8.24
N PHE A 94 -0.23 -1.67 7.60
CA PHE A 94 -0.78 -3.00 7.86
C PHE A 94 0.23 -4.11 7.54
N ALA A 95 0.90 -4.03 6.39
CA ALA A 95 1.93 -5.01 6.04
C ALA A 95 3.08 -5.00 7.06
N ALA A 96 3.54 -3.81 7.47
CA ALA A 96 4.57 -3.68 8.50
C ALA A 96 4.11 -4.22 9.87
N PHE A 97 2.83 -4.05 10.21
CA PHE A 97 2.23 -4.64 11.41
C PHE A 97 2.23 -6.16 11.35
N CYS A 98 1.76 -6.76 10.26
CA CYS A 98 1.77 -8.22 10.10
C CYS A 98 3.17 -8.80 10.24
N GLU A 99 4.14 -8.23 9.52
CA GLU A 99 5.51 -8.74 9.50
C GLU A 99 6.29 -8.43 10.80
N GLY A 100 6.07 -7.25 11.37
CA GLY A 100 6.84 -6.77 12.51
C GLY A 100 6.31 -7.25 13.87
N TYR A 101 4.99 -7.36 14.00
CA TYR A 101 4.34 -7.66 15.28
C TYR A 101 3.68 -9.04 15.31
N LEU A 102 3.04 -9.46 14.22
CA LEU A 102 2.38 -10.75 14.17
C LEU A 102 3.32 -11.89 13.72
N GLY A 103 4.38 -11.58 12.98
CA GLY A 103 5.23 -12.57 12.32
C GLY A 103 4.50 -13.34 11.22
N LEU A 104 3.45 -12.73 10.65
CA LEU A 104 2.61 -13.31 9.61
C LEU A 104 2.78 -12.56 8.29
N TRP A 105 2.47 -13.26 7.21
CA TRP A 105 2.33 -12.61 5.91
C TRP A 105 1.08 -11.75 5.88
N PRO A 106 1.14 -10.52 5.33
CA PRO A 106 -0.06 -9.76 5.08
C PRO A 106 -0.88 -10.44 3.99
N THR A 107 -2.16 -10.69 4.27
CA THR A 107 -3.12 -11.22 3.30
C THR A 107 -4.31 -10.28 3.16
N THR A 108 -5.00 -10.35 2.02
CA THR A 108 -6.22 -9.56 1.78
C THR A 108 -7.33 -9.98 2.75
N GLU A 109 -7.37 -11.25 3.12
CA GLU A 109 -8.33 -11.77 4.08
C GLU A 109 -8.10 -11.19 5.47
N LEU A 110 -6.86 -11.26 5.98
CA LEU A 110 -6.49 -10.68 7.27
C LEU A 110 -6.68 -9.17 7.28
N TRP A 111 -6.33 -8.48 6.19
CA TRP A 111 -6.61 -7.06 6.03
C TRP A 111 -8.11 -6.76 6.15
N SER A 112 -8.95 -7.58 5.52
CA SER A 112 -10.40 -7.40 5.51
C SER A 112 -11.05 -7.61 6.89
N LYS A 113 -10.37 -8.24 7.85
CA LYS A 113 -10.78 -8.29 9.25
C LYS A 113 -10.80 -6.89 9.88
N PHE A 114 -9.81 -6.07 9.59
CA PHE A 114 -9.62 -4.76 10.22
C PHE A 114 -10.19 -3.60 9.42
N PHE A 115 -10.23 -3.74 8.10
CA PHE A 115 -10.54 -2.64 7.19
C PHE A 115 -11.61 -3.02 6.17
N ARG A 116 -12.14 -1.98 5.55
CA ARG A 116 -13.05 -2.09 4.39
C ARG A 116 -12.75 -0.98 3.40
N LEU A 117 -13.07 -1.22 2.13
CA LEU A 117 -13.06 -0.17 1.12
C LEU A 117 -14.38 0.61 1.14
N ARG A 118 -14.26 1.90 0.86
CA ARG A 118 -15.38 2.80 0.57
C ARG A 118 -15.20 3.39 -0.81
N LYS A 119 -16.29 3.39 -1.59
CA LYS A 119 -16.31 3.99 -2.92
C LYS A 119 -16.43 5.50 -2.83
N HIS A 120 -15.74 6.19 -3.73
CA HIS A 120 -15.94 7.61 -4.00
C HIS A 120 -16.71 7.75 -5.31
N THR A 121 -17.85 8.40 -5.24
CA THR A 121 -18.71 8.67 -6.40
C THR A 121 -18.79 10.17 -6.67
N ILE A 122 -19.01 10.53 -7.92
CA ILE A 122 -19.26 11.91 -8.30
C ILE A 122 -20.62 12.33 -7.71
N PRO A 123 -20.71 13.48 -6.98
CA PRO A 123 -21.98 13.97 -6.49
C PRO A 123 -22.99 14.21 -7.62
N GLY A 124 -24.23 13.79 -7.44
CA GLY A 124 -25.28 13.97 -8.44
C GLY A 124 -26.45 13.00 -8.24
N PRO A 125 -27.46 13.04 -9.12
CA PRO A 125 -28.54 12.07 -9.12
C PRO A 125 -28.01 10.66 -9.44
N ALA A 126 -28.76 9.64 -9.11
CA ALA A 126 -28.45 8.26 -9.43
C ALA A 126 -28.64 7.98 -10.95
N PRO A 127 -27.85 7.09 -11.57
CA PRO A 127 -26.72 6.36 -10.99
C PRO A 127 -25.51 7.29 -10.79
N LYS A 128 -24.84 7.14 -9.63
CA LYS A 128 -23.65 7.95 -9.30
C LYS A 128 -22.39 7.26 -9.83
N PRO A 129 -21.73 7.80 -10.86
CA PRO A 129 -20.51 7.19 -11.37
C PRO A 129 -19.39 7.27 -10.35
N LEU A 130 -18.49 6.28 -10.38
CA LEU A 130 -17.25 6.32 -9.61
C LEU A 130 -16.32 7.40 -10.15
N VAL A 131 -15.51 7.97 -9.27
CA VAL A 131 -14.39 8.81 -9.69
C VAL A 131 -13.35 7.95 -10.39
N THR A 132 -12.66 8.50 -11.38
CA THR A 132 -11.70 7.72 -12.18
C THR A 132 -10.35 7.57 -11.51
N CYS A 133 -9.94 8.53 -10.67
CA CYS A 133 -8.69 8.51 -9.95
C CYS A 133 -8.96 8.73 -8.45
N GLY A 134 -8.49 7.83 -7.59
CA GLY A 134 -8.85 7.83 -6.17
C GLY A 134 -10.31 7.40 -5.93
N SER A 135 -10.76 6.38 -6.64
CA SER A 135 -12.15 5.91 -6.59
C SER A 135 -12.53 5.20 -5.30
N VAL A 136 -11.54 4.90 -4.44
CA VAL A 136 -11.77 4.22 -3.16
C VAL A 136 -10.97 4.85 -2.04
N SER A 137 -11.44 4.67 -0.81
CA SER A 137 -10.67 4.92 0.42
C SER A 137 -10.74 3.72 1.33
N ILE A 138 -9.72 3.58 2.18
CA ILE A 138 -9.68 2.58 3.24
C ILE A 138 -10.29 3.17 4.50
N SER A 139 -11.14 2.39 5.15
CA SER A 139 -11.75 2.75 6.43
C SER A 139 -11.64 1.58 7.40
N PRO A 140 -11.36 1.82 8.68
CA PRO A 140 -11.40 0.76 9.67
C PRO A 140 -12.83 0.22 9.80
N ARG A 141 -12.96 -1.04 10.18
CA ARG A 141 -14.26 -1.59 10.60
C ARG A 141 -14.59 -1.09 12.00
N GLY A 142 -15.89 -0.97 12.30
CA GLY A 142 -16.36 -0.41 13.57
C GLY A 142 -15.86 -1.19 14.80
N GLU A 143 -15.74 -2.50 14.67
CA GLU A 143 -15.31 -3.45 15.72
C GLU A 143 -13.79 -3.67 15.74
N SER A 144 -13.06 -3.06 14.81
CA SER A 144 -11.61 -3.22 14.75
C SER A 144 -10.94 -2.59 15.97
N VAL A 145 -10.20 -3.41 16.71
CA VAL A 145 -9.35 -2.98 17.83
C VAL A 145 -7.95 -2.54 17.38
N LEU A 146 -7.61 -2.70 16.09
CA LEU A 146 -6.35 -2.20 15.56
C LEU A 146 -6.29 -0.67 15.67
N PRO A 147 -5.19 -0.09 16.20
CA PRO A 147 -5.05 1.34 16.35
C PRO A 147 -5.28 2.10 15.05
N ARG A 148 -6.05 3.16 15.11
CA ARG A 148 -6.43 3.94 13.93
C ARG A 148 -5.36 4.99 13.64
N ILE A 149 -4.81 4.95 12.43
CA ILE A 149 -3.96 6.03 11.94
C ILE A 149 -4.83 7.27 11.74
N GLN A 150 -4.53 8.32 12.48
CA GLN A 150 -5.23 9.61 12.44
C GLN A 150 -4.27 10.72 11.99
N GLY A 151 -4.81 11.86 11.62
CA GLY A 151 -3.99 13.04 11.34
C GLY A 151 -3.18 12.98 10.04
N LEU A 152 -3.41 11.97 9.18
CA LEU A 152 -2.80 11.97 7.86
C LEU A 152 -3.39 13.11 7.02
N ASP A 153 -2.56 14.09 6.73
CA ASP A 153 -2.95 15.17 5.83
C ASP A 153 -3.34 14.62 4.45
N THR A 154 -4.43 15.13 3.93
CA THR A 154 -4.83 14.82 2.56
C THR A 154 -3.78 15.33 1.59
N VAL A 155 -3.14 14.42 0.86
CA VAL A 155 -2.20 14.80 -0.20
C VAL A 155 -2.96 15.42 -1.34
N LYS A 156 -2.94 16.75 -1.36
CA LYS A 156 -3.58 17.50 -2.44
C LYS A 156 -2.81 17.27 -3.74
N LYS A 157 -3.56 17.13 -4.85
CA LYS A 157 -2.98 17.05 -6.20
C LYS A 157 -2.02 15.86 -6.41
N TRP A 158 -2.16 14.79 -5.62
CA TRP A 158 -1.36 13.59 -5.78
C TRP A 158 -1.47 12.99 -7.20
N GLN A 159 -2.59 13.24 -7.89
CA GLN A 159 -2.82 12.84 -9.27
C GLN A 159 -1.80 13.41 -10.25
N ARG A 160 -1.15 14.54 -9.90
CA ARG A 160 -0.09 15.17 -10.71
C ARG A 160 1.27 14.46 -10.60
N SER A 161 1.35 13.42 -9.80
CA SER A 161 2.61 12.70 -9.59
C SER A 161 2.68 11.39 -10.39
N PHE A 162 1.82 11.20 -11.40
CA PHE A 162 1.83 9.97 -12.19
C PHE A 162 2.99 9.92 -13.18
N PHE A 163 3.48 8.70 -13.41
CA PHE A 163 4.46 8.38 -14.44
C PHE A 163 4.27 6.93 -14.88
N TYR A 164 5.06 6.50 -15.87
CA TYR A 164 4.95 5.18 -16.46
C TYR A 164 6.11 4.30 -16.03
N VAL A 165 5.81 3.03 -15.77
CA VAL A 165 6.79 2.00 -15.50
C VAL A 165 6.55 0.80 -16.39
N LYS A 166 7.63 0.16 -16.82
CA LYS A 166 7.61 -1.05 -17.63
C LYS A 166 8.69 -2.00 -17.14
N SER A 167 8.44 -3.29 -17.19
CA SER A 167 9.50 -4.30 -17.00
C SER A 167 10.48 -4.22 -18.15
N ALA A 168 11.76 -4.42 -17.87
CA ALA A 168 12.75 -4.66 -18.89
C ALA A 168 12.38 -5.91 -19.69
N GLU A 169 12.93 -6.06 -20.88
CA GLU A 169 12.62 -7.16 -21.78
C GLU A 169 13.00 -8.49 -21.13
N GLY A 170 12.09 -9.46 -21.20
CA GLY A 170 12.30 -10.81 -20.69
C GLY A 170 12.06 -11.02 -19.19
N CYS A 171 11.59 -10.00 -18.45
CA CYS A 171 11.27 -10.17 -17.04
C CYS A 171 9.90 -9.58 -16.68
N ASP A 172 9.30 -10.06 -15.59
CA ASP A 172 8.16 -9.43 -14.93
C ASP A 172 8.61 -8.76 -13.63
N ALA A 173 9.09 -7.51 -13.77
CA ALA A 173 9.65 -6.76 -12.66
C ALA A 173 8.61 -5.84 -11.97
N LEU A 174 7.35 -5.86 -12.37
CA LEU A 174 6.35 -4.94 -11.82
C LEU A 174 5.44 -5.60 -10.78
N ASN A 175 5.00 -6.83 -11.04
CA ASN A 175 3.96 -7.52 -10.26
C ASN A 175 2.71 -6.64 -10.07
N LEU A 176 2.26 -5.98 -11.15
CA LEU A 176 1.09 -5.12 -11.19
C LEU A 176 0.09 -5.58 -12.26
N PRO A 177 -1.22 -5.35 -12.08
CA PRO A 177 -2.20 -5.63 -13.13
C PRO A 177 -1.94 -4.77 -14.36
N GLU A 178 -2.40 -5.23 -15.52
CA GLU A 178 -2.38 -4.42 -16.72
C GLU A 178 -3.19 -3.14 -16.53
N PHE A 179 -2.69 -2.04 -17.10
CA PHE A 179 -3.36 -0.76 -16.96
C PHE A 179 -4.73 -0.77 -17.65
N SER A 180 -5.73 -0.33 -16.92
CA SER A 180 -7.07 -0.10 -17.42
C SER A 180 -7.63 1.18 -16.79
N MET A 181 -8.34 1.98 -17.58
CA MET A 181 -9.07 3.15 -17.09
C MET A 181 -10.47 2.79 -16.57
N GLU A 182 -10.86 1.52 -16.67
CA GLU A 182 -12.15 1.07 -16.21
C GLU A 182 -12.30 1.26 -14.69
N PRO A 183 -13.50 1.63 -14.22
CA PRO A 183 -13.77 1.69 -12.79
C PRO A 183 -13.67 0.29 -12.16
N PRO A 184 -13.41 0.18 -10.86
CA PRO A 184 -13.31 -1.10 -10.19
C PRO A 184 -14.62 -1.89 -10.29
N VAL A 185 -14.52 -3.09 -10.83
CA VAL A 185 -15.70 -3.95 -11.16
C VAL A 185 -16.15 -4.82 -10.01
N ALA A 186 -15.28 -5.17 -9.08
CA ALA A 186 -15.52 -6.15 -8.04
C ALA A 186 -16.42 -5.63 -6.89
N GLU A 187 -17.60 -5.12 -7.22
CA GLU A 187 -18.52 -4.52 -6.23
C GLU A 187 -18.86 -5.44 -5.07
N LYS A 188 -19.03 -6.74 -5.34
CA LYS A 188 -19.31 -7.75 -4.31
C LYS A 188 -18.21 -7.84 -3.25
N ASN A 189 -16.96 -7.69 -3.65
CA ASN A 189 -15.81 -7.81 -2.75
C ASN A 189 -15.64 -6.60 -1.84
N PHE A 190 -16.19 -5.43 -2.18
CA PHE A 190 -16.23 -4.29 -1.27
C PHE A 190 -17.04 -4.54 0.01
N LYS A 191 -17.96 -5.49 -0.03
CA LYS A 191 -18.77 -5.91 1.13
C LYS A 191 -18.22 -7.17 1.80
N TYR A 192 -17.08 -7.68 1.31
CA TYR A 192 -16.47 -8.88 1.86
C TYR A 192 -16.15 -8.70 3.35
N SER A 193 -16.51 -9.71 4.12
CA SER A 193 -16.15 -9.85 5.53
C SER A 193 -15.58 -11.27 5.69
N PRO A 194 -14.35 -11.42 6.18
CA PRO A 194 -13.79 -12.75 6.38
C PRO A 194 -14.59 -13.51 7.45
N ALA A 195 -14.65 -14.81 7.30
CA ALA A 195 -15.14 -15.69 8.35
C ALA A 195 -14.16 -15.70 9.52
N GLU A 196 -14.65 -15.98 10.73
CA GLU A 196 -13.76 -16.25 11.85
C GLU A 196 -12.93 -17.50 11.57
N SER A 197 -11.64 -17.41 11.87
CA SER A 197 -10.68 -18.50 11.73
C SER A 197 -9.82 -18.62 13.01
N VAL A 198 -9.15 -19.74 13.18
CA VAL A 198 -8.19 -19.93 14.29
C VAL A 198 -7.10 -18.87 14.23
N GLU A 199 -6.57 -18.59 13.05
CA GLU A 199 -5.57 -17.53 12.83
C GLU A 199 -6.11 -16.16 13.23
N SER A 200 -7.37 -15.87 12.93
CA SER A 200 -8.07 -14.64 13.34
C SER A 200 -8.12 -14.51 14.87
N GLY A 201 -8.40 -15.59 15.59
CA GLY A 201 -8.41 -15.61 17.05
C GLY A 201 -7.02 -15.36 17.67
N LEU A 202 -5.98 -16.00 17.13
CA LEU A 202 -4.59 -15.77 17.57
C LEU A 202 -4.15 -14.32 17.35
N VAL A 203 -4.54 -13.72 16.23
CA VAL A 203 -4.25 -12.31 15.95
C VAL A 203 -4.92 -11.40 16.96
N ASP A 204 -6.16 -11.69 17.37
CA ASP A 204 -6.87 -10.91 18.40
C ASP A 204 -6.18 -11.01 19.76
N GLU A 205 -5.71 -12.20 20.15
CA GLU A 205 -4.97 -12.39 21.41
C GLU A 205 -3.67 -11.56 21.41
N VAL A 206 -2.89 -11.64 20.34
CA VAL A 206 -1.66 -10.84 20.21
C VAL A 206 -1.98 -9.35 20.27
N LEU A 207 -3.02 -8.91 19.57
CA LEU A 207 -3.39 -7.51 19.54
C LEU A 207 -3.87 -7.01 20.90
N VAL A 208 -4.62 -7.81 21.66
CA VAL A 208 -4.99 -7.47 23.05
C VAL A 208 -3.74 -7.30 23.90
N GLY A 209 -2.77 -8.20 23.80
CA GLY A 209 -1.48 -8.09 24.52
C GLY A 209 -0.70 -6.81 24.14
N LEU A 210 -0.67 -6.46 22.87
CA LEU A 210 -0.05 -5.23 22.38
C LEU A 210 -0.74 -3.98 22.93
N LEU A 211 -2.07 -3.96 22.93
CA LEU A 211 -2.85 -2.82 23.46
C LEU A 211 -2.66 -2.64 24.96
N GLN A 212 -2.52 -3.73 25.73
CA GLN A 212 -2.17 -3.65 27.15
C GLN A 212 -0.80 -2.98 27.36
N GLN A 213 0.10 -3.10 26.40
CA GLN A 213 1.42 -2.43 26.38
C GLN A 213 1.39 -1.05 25.74
N LYS A 214 0.21 -0.46 25.57
CA LYS A 214 -0.03 0.88 24.97
C LYS A 214 0.38 0.97 23.50
N PHE A 215 0.38 -0.14 22.77
CA PHE A 215 0.60 -0.13 21.32
C PHE A 215 -0.34 0.82 20.60
N SER A 216 0.19 1.65 19.75
CA SER A 216 -0.51 2.77 19.13
C SER A 216 -0.36 2.75 17.58
N ALA A 217 -1.08 3.63 16.93
CA ALA A 217 -0.91 3.88 15.50
C ALA A 217 0.47 4.48 15.17
N ASP A 218 1.05 5.23 16.09
CA ASP A 218 2.38 5.81 15.92
C ASP A 218 3.46 4.73 15.93
N ASP A 219 3.29 3.67 16.72
CA ASP A 219 4.19 2.51 16.70
C ASP A 219 4.12 1.78 15.36
N MET A 220 2.90 1.61 14.81
CA MET A 220 2.72 1.04 13.47
C MET A 220 3.40 1.89 12.40
N LEU A 221 3.19 3.20 12.42
CA LEU A 221 3.79 4.13 11.46
C LEU A 221 5.31 4.20 11.61
N SER A 222 5.81 4.25 12.83
CA SER A 222 7.25 4.24 13.12
C SER A 222 7.89 2.96 12.59
N THR A 223 7.25 1.82 12.78
CA THR A 223 7.71 0.54 12.24
C THR A 223 7.68 0.53 10.71
N MET A 224 6.61 1.03 10.10
CA MET A 224 6.53 1.16 8.65
C MET A 224 7.65 2.06 8.11
N VAL A 225 7.84 3.23 8.71
CA VAL A 225 8.84 4.19 8.27
C VAL A 225 10.24 3.62 8.45
N SER A 226 10.55 3.05 9.60
CA SER A 226 11.88 2.50 9.90
C SER A 226 12.21 1.25 9.10
N ARG A 227 11.22 0.44 8.74
CA ARG A 227 11.44 -0.83 8.03
C ARG A 227 11.15 -0.77 6.53
N ARG A 228 10.28 0.13 6.07
CA ARG A 228 9.82 0.16 4.69
C ARG A 228 10.11 1.47 3.95
N VAL A 229 10.35 2.56 4.65
CA VAL A 229 10.63 3.84 4.02
C VAL A 229 12.12 4.19 4.09
N TYR A 230 12.68 4.28 5.28
CA TYR A 230 14.10 4.62 5.46
C TYR A 230 15.07 3.56 4.90
N PRO A 231 14.87 2.27 5.09
CA PRO A 231 15.83 1.29 4.62
C PRO A 231 15.93 1.18 3.11
N LEU A 232 14.94 1.66 2.36
CA LEU A 232 15.06 1.75 0.90
C LEU A 232 16.17 2.72 0.47
N GLN A 233 16.52 3.67 1.31
CA GLN A 233 17.63 4.58 1.08
C GLN A 233 18.99 3.92 1.34
N MET A 234 19.01 2.85 2.14
CA MET A 234 20.18 2.08 2.50
C MET A 234 20.09 0.67 1.91
N TRP A 235 21.08 0.30 1.13
CA TRP A 235 21.15 -0.95 0.36
C TRP A 235 20.77 -2.24 1.11
N GLU A 236 20.92 -2.25 2.40
CA GLU A 236 20.87 -3.45 3.20
C GLU A 236 19.48 -3.99 3.51
N TYR A 237 18.42 -3.22 3.22
CA TYR A 237 17.07 -3.51 3.69
C TYR A 237 16.07 -3.77 2.55
N LYS A 238 16.35 -4.76 1.72
CA LYS A 238 15.41 -5.24 0.66
C LYS A 238 14.06 -5.73 1.17
N ILE A 239 13.92 -5.95 2.47
CA ILE A 239 12.66 -6.26 3.14
C ILE A 239 11.57 -5.24 2.83
N CYS A 240 11.97 -4.03 2.51
CA CYS A 240 11.07 -2.94 2.23
C CYS A 240 10.44 -2.99 0.85
N HIS A 241 10.87 -3.87 0.00
CA HIS A 241 10.12 -4.18 -1.19
C HIS A 241 8.79 -4.80 -0.76
N MET A 242 7.71 -4.17 -1.12
CA MET A 242 6.39 -4.80 -1.08
C MET A 242 6.30 -5.90 -2.13
N SER A 243 7.38 -6.60 -2.39
CA SER A 243 7.51 -7.62 -3.45
C SER A 243 7.30 -9.04 -2.93
N GLY A 244 7.15 -9.22 -1.63
CA GLY A 244 7.18 -10.57 -1.08
C GLY A 244 8.54 -11.27 -1.26
N GLN A 245 9.50 -10.64 -1.95
CA GLN A 245 10.86 -11.14 -2.02
C GLN A 245 11.55 -10.93 -0.68
N LEU A 246 11.46 -11.96 0.12
CA LEU A 246 12.11 -12.04 1.39
C LEU A 246 13.61 -12.10 1.17
N ASP A 247 14.32 -11.18 1.78
CA ASP A 247 15.72 -11.44 2.08
C ASP A 247 15.75 -12.64 3.06
N PRO A 248 16.20 -13.80 2.62
CA PRO A 248 16.20 -15.01 3.46
C PRO A 248 17.04 -14.86 4.72
N THR A 249 17.88 -13.84 4.81
CA THR A 249 18.74 -13.60 5.96
C THR A 249 18.08 -12.70 7.01
N ARG A 250 16.97 -12.02 6.69
CA ARG A 250 16.43 -10.92 7.50
C ARG A 250 14.98 -11.05 7.90
N LEU A 251 14.21 -11.84 7.16
CA LEU A 251 12.88 -12.23 7.59
C LEU A 251 12.98 -13.57 8.30
N SER A 252 12.42 -13.61 9.49
CA SER A 252 12.12 -14.88 10.09
C SER A 252 11.27 -15.66 9.10
N ARG A 253 11.83 -16.70 8.50
CA ARG A 253 11.13 -17.63 7.61
C ARG A 253 10.10 -18.47 8.36
N HIS A 254 10.05 -18.32 9.65
CA HIS A 254 9.19 -19.08 10.52
C HIS A 254 8.00 -18.22 10.92
N GLN A 255 6.83 -18.77 10.84
CA GLN A 255 5.72 -18.29 11.65
C GLN A 255 6.23 -18.21 13.08
N LEU A 256 6.29 -17.01 13.62
CA LEU A 256 6.61 -16.83 15.01
C LEU A 256 5.43 -17.34 15.81
N ASP A 257 5.67 -18.19 16.79
CA ASP A 257 4.64 -18.48 17.77
C ASP A 257 4.29 -17.20 18.56
N GLY A 258 3.17 -17.18 19.25
CA GLY A 258 2.74 -16.01 20.02
C GLY A 258 3.78 -15.55 21.03
N SER A 259 4.60 -16.45 21.58
CA SER A 259 5.67 -16.14 22.54
C SER A 259 6.84 -15.41 21.86
N ASP A 260 7.16 -15.74 20.62
CA ASP A 260 8.18 -15.07 19.83
C ASP A 260 7.73 -13.66 19.42
N VAL A 261 6.47 -13.49 19.07
CA VAL A 261 5.88 -12.19 18.78
C VAL A 261 5.95 -11.30 20.04
N MET A 262 5.50 -11.80 21.16
CA MET A 262 5.53 -11.07 22.44
C MET A 262 6.95 -10.71 22.85
N ARG A 263 7.91 -11.61 22.70
CA ARG A 263 9.32 -11.32 23.00
C ARG A 263 9.86 -10.17 22.13
N ARG A 264 9.50 -10.11 20.84
CA ARG A 264 9.88 -9.02 19.95
C ARG A 264 9.20 -7.71 20.31
N VAL A 265 7.92 -7.75 20.66
CA VAL A 265 7.20 -6.58 21.15
C VAL A 265 7.84 -6.03 22.42
N MET A 266 8.18 -6.89 23.37
CA MET A 266 8.86 -6.50 24.60
C MET A 266 10.24 -5.91 24.32
N ALA A 267 11.00 -6.47 23.38
CA ALA A 267 12.29 -5.92 22.97
C ALA A 267 12.15 -4.53 22.33
N ILE A 268 11.11 -4.28 21.54
CA ILE A 268 10.83 -2.97 20.95
C ILE A 268 10.40 -1.97 22.03
N ALA A 269 9.51 -2.37 22.93
CA ALA A 269 9.06 -1.53 24.03
C ALA A 269 10.19 -1.17 25.00
N SER A 270 11.12 -2.10 25.26
CA SER A 270 12.29 -1.87 26.14
C SER A 270 13.34 -0.96 25.51
N SER A 271 13.40 -0.87 24.19
CA SER A 271 14.35 0.01 23.49
C SER A 271 13.80 1.43 23.27
N ALA A 272 12.56 1.69 23.66
CA ALA A 272 11.89 2.99 23.58
C ALA A 272 11.88 3.76 24.91
N LEU A 273 12.50 3.23 25.95
CA LEU A 273 12.77 3.86 27.27
C LEU A 273 14.24 4.28 27.35
#